data_d6ee03bc7349bd10d52eaa9887c0015c
#
_entry.id   d6ee03bc7349bd10d52eaa9887c0015c
#
_cell.length_a   1.000
_cell.length_b   1.000
_cell.length_c   1.000
_cell.angle_alpha   90.00
_cell.angle_beta   90.00
_cell.angle_gamma   90.00
#
_symmetry.space_group_name_H-M   'P 1'
#
loop_
_entity.id
_entity.type
_entity.pdbx_description
1 polymer ?
#
loop_
_entity_poly.entity_id
_entity_poly.type
_entity_poly.pdbx_seq_one_letter_code
_entity_poly.pdbx_strand_id
1 'polypeptide(L)'
;MKQQVEEPVFSTVWESRFPGQIPLPQPKVLANSLPKSNTFTLQNRWTFEAVECRHADTCNSTILWVPDLKLAVCGDVVYGQVHQMLFEANTKTKREEWIRAIEKVEALGPAYVVPGHKQAEEIDGVWHLAATKKYIQNFGDVVASEPKDPREVFARMIELYPDRFNPAALKLSAMGVFNVSEEPRVGTHHI
;
A
#
# COMPACT_ATOMS: atom_id res chain seq x y z
N MET A 1 -14.36 2.15 2.38
CA MET A 1 -14.84 0.77 2.60
C MET A 1 -16.28 0.53 2.13
N LYS A 2 -17.30 1.36 2.46
CA LYS A 2 -18.65 1.20 1.89
C LYS A 2 -18.66 1.15 0.35
N GLN A 3 -17.93 2.03 -0.32
CA GLN A 3 -17.85 2.08 -1.79
C GLN A 3 -17.20 0.86 -2.45
N GLN A 4 -16.35 0.11 -1.74
CA GLN A 4 -15.70 -1.09 -2.28
C GLN A 4 -16.58 -2.34 -2.16
N VAL A 5 -17.57 -2.32 -1.29
CA VAL A 5 -18.51 -3.42 -1.06
C VAL A 5 -19.85 -3.17 -1.77
N GLU A 6 -20.15 -1.91 -2.10
CA GLU A 6 -21.34 -1.52 -2.85
C GLU A 6 -21.00 -1.55 -4.36
N GLU A 7 -21.88 -2.24 -5.12
CA GLU A 7 -21.84 -2.29 -6.60
C GLU A 7 -21.37 -0.98 -7.27
N PRO A 8 -20.62 -1.00 -8.35
CA PRO A 8 -20.44 -2.09 -9.33
C PRO A 8 -19.06 -2.78 -9.27
N VAL A 9 -18.15 -2.37 -8.37
CA VAL A 9 -16.75 -2.88 -8.34
C VAL A 9 -16.70 -4.38 -8.09
N PHE A 10 -17.59 -4.89 -7.23
CA PHE A 10 -17.60 -6.31 -6.92
C PHE A 10 -17.96 -7.14 -8.17
N SER A 11 -19.05 -6.81 -8.84
CA SER A 11 -19.51 -7.54 -10.02
C SER A 11 -18.60 -7.37 -11.25
N THR A 12 -18.04 -6.17 -11.44
CA THR A 12 -17.19 -5.92 -12.61
C THR A 12 -15.77 -6.44 -12.46
N VAL A 13 -15.21 -6.45 -11.26
CA VAL A 13 -13.82 -6.86 -11.02
C VAL A 13 -13.74 -8.30 -10.53
N TRP A 14 -14.45 -8.62 -9.47
CA TRP A 14 -14.27 -9.91 -8.82
C TRP A 14 -15.07 -11.01 -9.49
N GLU A 15 -16.35 -10.79 -9.80
CA GLU A 15 -17.17 -11.77 -10.48
C GLU A 15 -16.66 -12.07 -11.90
N SER A 16 -16.11 -11.07 -12.60
CA SER A 16 -15.50 -11.29 -13.92
C SER A 16 -14.24 -12.14 -13.86
N ARG A 17 -13.49 -12.11 -12.76
CA ARG A 17 -12.26 -12.90 -12.57
C ARG A 17 -12.53 -14.29 -12.01
N PHE A 18 -13.58 -14.43 -11.21
CA PHE A 18 -13.94 -15.66 -10.50
C PHE A 18 -15.44 -15.97 -10.67
N PRO A 19 -15.92 -16.20 -11.90
CA PRO A 19 -17.34 -16.34 -12.18
C PRO A 19 -17.96 -17.51 -11.39
N GLY A 20 -18.99 -17.22 -10.61
CA GLY A 20 -19.71 -18.18 -9.77
C GLY A 20 -18.92 -18.79 -8.61
N GLN A 21 -17.66 -18.34 -8.38
CA GLN A 21 -16.82 -18.87 -7.31
C GLN A 21 -16.91 -18.05 -6.01
N ILE A 22 -17.40 -16.83 -6.10
CA ILE A 22 -17.52 -15.97 -4.94
C ILE A 22 -18.99 -15.94 -4.54
N PRO A 23 -19.36 -16.62 -3.44
CA PRO A 23 -20.73 -16.56 -2.94
C PRO A 23 -21.06 -15.12 -2.55
N LEU A 24 -22.15 -14.59 -3.08
CA LEU A 24 -22.67 -13.31 -2.64
C LEU A 24 -23.18 -13.47 -1.21
N PRO A 25 -22.56 -12.82 -0.21
CA PRO A 25 -23.08 -12.87 1.14
C PRO A 25 -24.44 -12.16 1.19
N GLN A 26 -25.43 -12.82 1.74
CA GLN A 26 -26.74 -12.23 2.01
C GLN A 26 -27.09 -12.51 3.48
N PRO A 27 -27.23 -11.50 4.32
CA PRO A 27 -27.02 -10.05 4.09
C PRO A 27 -25.53 -9.66 4.01
N LYS A 28 -25.23 -8.55 3.33
CA LYS A 28 -23.87 -8.00 3.29
C LYS A 28 -23.42 -7.59 4.71
N VAL A 29 -22.33 -8.16 5.18
CA VAL A 29 -21.75 -7.79 6.47
C VAL A 29 -20.76 -6.64 6.22
N LEU A 30 -21.09 -5.48 6.72
CA LEU A 30 -20.21 -4.30 6.67
C LEU A 30 -19.38 -4.23 7.95
N ALA A 31 -18.09 -3.88 7.80
CA ALA A 31 -17.26 -3.60 8.94
C ALA A 31 -17.74 -2.34 9.68
N ASN A 32 -17.76 -2.40 10.99
CA ASN A 32 -18.01 -1.23 11.83
C ASN A 32 -16.74 -0.38 11.93
N SER A 33 -16.92 0.93 12.13
CA SER A 33 -15.80 1.81 12.43
C SER A 33 -15.19 1.45 13.78
N LEU A 34 -13.86 1.61 13.89
CA LEU A 34 -13.19 1.53 15.19
C LEU A 34 -13.66 2.65 16.12
N PRO A 35 -13.50 2.48 17.44
CA PRO A 35 -13.69 3.57 18.41
C PRO A 35 -12.82 4.79 18.04
N LYS A 36 -13.16 5.96 18.56
CA LYS A 36 -12.36 7.20 18.35
C LYS A 36 -10.91 7.09 18.82
N SER A 37 -10.63 6.14 19.73
CA SER A 37 -9.28 5.83 20.17
C SER A 37 -8.44 5.10 19.13
N ASN A 38 -9.05 4.60 18.05
CA ASN A 38 -8.43 3.71 17.06
C ASN A 38 -7.81 2.44 17.68
N THR A 39 -8.27 2.05 18.87
CA THR A 39 -7.78 0.88 19.60
C THR A 39 -8.88 -0.14 19.82
N PHE A 40 -8.48 -1.41 19.89
CA PHE A 40 -9.33 -2.50 20.34
C PHE A 40 -8.47 -3.53 21.09
N THR A 41 -9.12 -4.40 21.87
CA THR A 41 -8.42 -5.45 22.62
C THR A 41 -8.90 -6.81 22.17
N LEU A 42 -7.97 -7.77 22.12
CA LEU A 42 -8.26 -9.19 21.94
C LEU A 42 -8.23 -9.88 23.28
N GLN A 43 -9.30 -10.63 23.62
CA GLN A 43 -9.44 -11.36 24.90
C GLN A 43 -9.24 -10.47 26.14
N ASN A 44 -9.57 -9.18 26.07
CA ASN A 44 -9.33 -8.18 27.12
C ASN A 44 -7.89 -8.09 27.63
N ARG A 45 -6.94 -8.56 26.83
CA ARG A 45 -5.52 -8.64 27.22
C ARG A 45 -4.62 -7.91 26.25
N TRP A 46 -4.76 -8.18 24.96
CA TRP A 46 -3.85 -7.66 23.94
C TRP A 46 -4.42 -6.41 23.30
N THR A 47 -3.69 -5.32 23.40
CA THR A 47 -4.10 -4.04 22.75
C THR A 47 -3.59 -4.00 21.33
N PHE A 48 -4.47 -3.60 20.43
CA PHE A 48 -4.20 -3.31 19.03
C PHE A 48 -4.54 -1.86 18.74
N GLU A 49 -3.69 -1.19 18.01
CA GLU A 49 -3.86 0.20 17.61
C GLU A 49 -3.82 0.33 16.09
N ALA A 50 -4.83 0.94 15.50
CA ALA A 50 -4.84 1.29 14.09
C ALA A 50 -4.16 2.66 13.94
N VAL A 51 -2.97 2.67 13.33
CA VAL A 51 -2.18 3.89 13.12
C VAL A 51 -2.41 4.38 11.70
N GLU A 52 -3.03 5.55 11.56
CA GLU A 52 -3.27 6.17 10.26
C GLU A 52 -1.96 6.63 9.62
N CYS A 53 -1.70 6.19 8.40
CA CYS A 53 -0.51 6.52 7.61
C CYS A 53 -0.79 7.52 6.48
N ARG A 54 -2.04 7.92 6.28
CA ARG A 54 -2.50 8.79 5.19
C ARG A 54 -2.27 8.16 3.82
N HIS A 55 -1.38 8.74 2.99
CA HIS A 55 -1.07 8.23 1.67
C HIS A 55 0.15 7.30 1.71
N ALA A 56 -0.01 6.09 1.18
CA ALA A 56 1.05 5.13 0.90
C ALA A 56 0.94 4.68 -0.56
N ASP A 57 0.74 3.40 -0.84
CA ASP A 57 0.39 2.93 -2.19
C ASP A 57 -0.97 3.48 -2.63
N THR A 58 -1.92 3.61 -1.69
CA THR A 58 -3.22 4.25 -1.85
C THR A 58 -3.46 5.31 -0.77
N CYS A 59 -4.51 6.12 -0.94
CA CYS A 59 -4.94 7.06 0.10
C CYS A 59 -5.59 6.32 1.30
N ASN A 60 -5.56 6.96 2.48
CA ASN A 60 -6.15 6.45 3.72
C ASN A 60 -5.57 5.10 4.19
N SER A 61 -4.29 4.88 3.96
CA SER A 61 -3.58 3.71 4.45
C SER A 61 -3.46 3.70 5.96
N THR A 62 -3.54 2.52 6.55
CA THR A 62 -3.49 2.28 8.00
C THR A 62 -2.65 1.04 8.27
N ILE A 63 -1.87 1.06 9.33
CA ILE A 63 -1.18 -0.12 9.85
C ILE A 63 -1.80 -0.60 11.16
N LEU A 64 -1.58 -1.86 11.51
CA LEU A 64 -1.91 -2.40 12.80
C LEU A 64 -0.66 -2.46 13.66
N TRP A 65 -0.66 -1.73 14.77
CA TRP A 65 0.40 -1.72 15.76
C TRP A 65 0.00 -2.54 16.99
N VAL A 66 0.89 -3.42 17.45
CA VAL A 66 0.72 -4.23 18.64
C VAL A 66 1.86 -3.88 19.63
N PRO A 67 1.63 -2.92 20.56
CA PRO A 67 2.68 -2.36 21.41
C PRO A 67 3.43 -3.40 22.24
N ASP A 68 2.70 -4.34 22.84
CA ASP A 68 3.28 -5.38 23.72
C ASP A 68 4.27 -6.31 23.00
N LEU A 69 4.11 -6.47 21.69
CA LEU A 69 4.97 -7.28 20.83
C LEU A 69 5.97 -6.45 20.05
N LYS A 70 5.87 -5.12 20.09
CA LYS A 70 6.57 -4.20 19.17
C LYS A 70 6.41 -4.66 17.71
N LEU A 71 5.21 -5.08 17.34
CA LEU A 71 4.88 -5.64 16.03
C LEU A 71 4.08 -4.63 15.23
N ALA A 72 4.55 -4.30 14.03
CA ALA A 72 3.82 -3.52 13.03
C ALA A 72 3.40 -4.42 11.86
N VAL A 73 2.08 -4.60 11.67
CA VAL A 73 1.53 -5.23 10.47
C VAL A 73 1.13 -4.12 9.51
N CYS A 74 1.93 -3.97 8.46
CA CYS A 74 1.97 -2.71 7.71
C CYS A 74 1.07 -2.67 6.48
N GLY A 75 0.50 -3.82 6.05
CA GLY A 75 -0.18 -3.84 4.76
C GLY A 75 0.70 -3.21 3.68
N ASP A 76 0.09 -2.52 2.75
CA ASP A 76 0.78 -1.94 1.60
C ASP A 76 1.53 -0.61 1.90
N VAL A 77 1.65 -0.24 3.18
CA VAL A 77 2.59 0.81 3.60
C VAL A 77 4.04 0.32 3.46
N VAL A 78 4.28 -0.98 3.66
CA VAL A 78 5.60 -1.60 3.58
C VAL A 78 5.56 -2.85 2.71
N TYR A 79 6.51 -2.96 1.80
CA TYR A 79 6.66 -4.07 0.86
C TYR A 79 7.93 -4.87 1.16
N GLY A 80 7.88 -6.18 0.88
CA GLY A 80 9.05 -7.05 0.83
C GLY A 80 9.77 -7.00 -0.52
N GLN A 81 10.39 -8.12 -0.91
CA GLN A 81 11.17 -8.26 -2.16
C GLN A 81 10.27 -8.47 -3.39
N VAL A 82 9.29 -7.59 -3.53
CA VAL A 82 8.39 -7.51 -4.69
C VAL A 82 8.41 -6.08 -5.25
N HIS A 83 8.05 -5.92 -6.52
CA HIS A 83 7.85 -4.58 -7.08
C HIS A 83 6.62 -3.93 -6.44
N GLN A 84 6.77 -2.68 -6.00
CA GLN A 84 5.74 -1.94 -5.28
C GLN A 84 4.73 -1.33 -6.25
N MET A 85 3.49 -1.16 -5.79
CA MET A 85 2.43 -0.53 -6.55
C MET A 85 2.44 1.00 -6.33
N LEU A 86 3.13 1.74 -7.21
CA LEU A 86 3.18 3.21 -7.15
C LEU A 86 2.17 3.88 -8.11
N PHE A 87 1.15 3.15 -8.55
CA PHE A 87 0.17 3.69 -9.50
C PHE A 87 -0.53 4.95 -8.99
N GLU A 88 -0.95 4.95 -7.72
CA GLU A 88 -1.52 6.15 -7.08
C GLU A 88 -0.45 7.10 -6.54
N ALA A 89 0.76 6.61 -6.20
CA ALA A 89 1.91 7.41 -5.77
C ALA A 89 2.71 7.98 -6.98
N ASN A 90 2.01 8.36 -8.02
CA ASN A 90 2.55 8.75 -9.34
C ASN A 90 3.22 10.13 -9.35
N THR A 91 2.99 10.99 -8.37
CA THR A 91 3.65 12.31 -8.25
C THR A 91 4.78 12.28 -7.21
N LYS A 92 5.71 13.23 -7.30
CA LYS A 92 6.78 13.41 -6.29
C LYS A 92 6.19 13.61 -4.90
N THR A 93 5.21 14.49 -4.75
CA THR A 93 4.55 14.78 -3.46
C THR A 93 3.96 13.53 -2.82
N LYS A 94 3.26 12.69 -3.59
CA LYS A 94 2.66 11.45 -3.07
C LYS A 94 3.71 10.42 -2.65
N ARG A 95 4.82 10.30 -3.39
CA ARG A 95 5.94 9.45 -2.99
C ARG A 95 6.61 9.93 -1.70
N GLU A 96 6.76 11.23 -1.53
CA GLU A 96 7.26 11.83 -0.28
C GLU A 96 6.30 11.61 0.89
N GLU A 97 4.97 11.64 0.64
CA GLU A 97 3.96 11.29 1.65
C GLU A 97 4.09 9.82 2.06
N TRP A 98 4.31 8.91 1.12
CA TRP A 98 4.53 7.51 1.44
C TRP A 98 5.81 7.31 2.26
N ILE A 99 6.91 7.99 1.94
CA ILE A 99 8.13 7.96 2.75
C ILE A 99 7.83 8.43 4.18
N ARG A 100 7.09 9.51 4.37
CA ARG A 100 6.68 9.98 5.71
C ARG A 100 5.77 8.97 6.44
N ALA A 101 4.93 8.22 5.72
CA ALA A 101 4.14 7.14 6.29
C ALA A 101 5.04 6.04 6.86
N ILE A 102 6.10 5.66 6.14
CA ILE A 102 7.08 4.67 6.60
C ILE A 102 7.87 5.21 7.81
N GLU A 103 8.29 6.47 7.78
CA GLU A 103 8.98 7.13 8.90
C GLU A 103 8.10 7.16 10.17
N LYS A 104 6.79 7.29 10.01
CA LYS A 104 5.84 7.17 11.13
C LYS A 104 5.86 5.77 11.74
N VAL A 105 5.97 4.72 10.91
CA VAL A 105 6.11 3.34 11.40
C VAL A 105 7.45 3.18 12.12
N GLU A 106 8.54 3.70 11.57
CA GLU A 106 9.87 3.68 12.22
C GLU A 106 9.85 4.33 13.60
N ALA A 107 9.13 5.45 13.74
CA ALA A 107 9.01 6.19 15.01
C ALA A 107 8.29 5.38 16.12
N LEU A 108 7.51 4.36 15.79
CA LEU A 108 6.92 3.43 16.77
C LEU A 108 7.97 2.51 17.40
N GLY A 109 9.17 2.40 16.83
CA GLY A 109 10.24 1.52 17.30
C GLY A 109 9.90 0.02 17.21
N PRO A 110 9.39 -0.48 16.07
CA PRO A 110 9.01 -1.88 15.95
C PRO A 110 10.23 -2.81 16.06
N ALA A 111 10.03 -3.97 16.70
CA ALA A 111 10.98 -5.08 16.65
C ALA A 111 10.69 -6.00 15.44
N TYR A 112 9.42 -6.05 15.05
CA TYR A 112 8.93 -6.89 13.94
C TYR A 112 8.08 -6.04 12.99
N VAL A 113 8.31 -6.21 11.69
CA VAL A 113 7.55 -5.56 10.62
C VAL A 113 7.08 -6.62 9.65
N VAL A 114 5.75 -6.70 9.46
CA VAL A 114 5.12 -7.60 8.49
C VAL A 114 4.67 -6.75 7.29
N PRO A 115 5.30 -6.91 6.13
CA PRO A 115 4.89 -6.23 4.90
C PRO A 115 3.61 -6.83 4.31
N GLY A 116 2.85 -6.04 3.53
CA GLY A 116 1.63 -6.49 2.89
C GLY A 116 1.87 -7.48 1.75
N HIS A 117 2.91 -7.22 0.97
CA HIS A 117 3.32 -8.08 -0.15
C HIS A 117 4.79 -8.46 -0.01
N LYS A 118 5.07 -9.75 -0.02
CA LYS A 118 6.44 -10.31 0.04
C LYS A 118 6.50 -11.64 -0.70
N GLN A 119 7.70 -12.14 -0.92
CA GLN A 119 7.89 -13.52 -1.40
C GLN A 119 7.56 -14.51 -0.28
N ALA A 120 7.15 -15.74 -0.63
CA ALA A 120 6.68 -16.74 0.34
C ALA A 120 7.75 -17.09 1.40
N GLU A 121 9.01 -17.19 0.96
CA GLU A 121 10.14 -17.55 1.82
C GLU A 121 10.77 -16.36 2.57
N GLU A 122 10.26 -15.15 2.34
CA GLU A 122 10.84 -13.94 2.90
C GLU A 122 10.45 -13.76 4.37
N ILE A 123 11.45 -13.55 5.21
CA ILE A 123 11.28 -13.37 6.65
C ILE A 123 10.80 -11.95 6.94
N ASP A 124 9.89 -11.82 7.92
CA ASP A 124 9.42 -10.53 8.43
C ASP A 124 10.51 -9.82 9.25
N GLY A 125 10.65 -8.51 9.05
CA GLY A 125 11.65 -7.75 9.80
C GLY A 125 11.71 -6.28 9.48
N VAL A 126 12.39 -5.52 10.33
CA VAL A 126 12.47 -4.05 10.27
C VAL A 126 13.20 -3.52 9.04
N TRP A 127 14.05 -4.32 8.40
CA TRP A 127 14.77 -3.94 7.17
C TRP A 127 13.85 -3.63 5.99
N HIS A 128 12.63 -4.14 6.01
CA HIS A 128 11.62 -3.84 4.98
C HIS A 128 11.28 -2.35 4.91
N LEU A 129 11.36 -1.63 6.04
CA LEU A 129 11.13 -0.18 6.10
C LEU A 129 12.15 0.56 5.20
N ALA A 130 13.43 0.33 5.43
CA ALA A 130 14.49 0.95 4.64
C ALA A 130 14.46 0.50 3.17
N ALA A 131 14.19 -0.79 2.92
CA ALA A 131 14.11 -1.35 1.57
C ALA A 131 12.93 -0.75 0.77
N THR A 132 11.78 -0.53 1.42
CA THR A 132 10.61 0.10 0.80
C THR A 132 10.90 1.57 0.47
N LYS A 133 11.46 2.35 1.40
CA LYS A 133 11.86 3.75 1.16
C LYS A 133 12.85 3.85 0.00
N LYS A 134 13.87 3.00 -0.01
CA LYS A 134 14.88 3.00 -1.08
C LYS A 134 14.29 2.73 -2.45
N TYR A 135 13.34 1.79 -2.54
CA TYR A 135 12.65 1.52 -3.80
C TYR A 135 11.85 2.73 -4.29
N ILE A 136 11.09 3.39 -3.40
CA ILE A 136 10.30 4.59 -3.71
C ILE A 136 11.22 5.73 -4.20
N GLN A 137 12.38 5.92 -3.54
CA GLN A 137 13.39 6.92 -3.92
C GLN A 137 13.96 6.62 -5.31
N ASN A 138 14.42 5.39 -5.55
CA ASN A 138 14.98 4.99 -6.84
C ASN A 138 13.93 5.10 -7.97
N PHE A 139 12.67 4.74 -7.70
CA PHE A 139 11.60 4.98 -8.66
C PHE A 139 11.43 6.48 -8.96
N GLY A 140 11.49 7.31 -7.91
CA GLY A 140 11.47 8.77 -8.05
C GLY A 140 12.64 9.32 -8.88
N ASP A 141 13.86 8.79 -8.70
CA ASP A 141 15.04 9.17 -9.45
C ASP A 141 14.92 8.78 -10.93
N VAL A 142 14.41 7.57 -11.20
CA VAL A 142 14.12 7.12 -12.57
C VAL A 142 13.11 8.04 -13.25
N VAL A 143 12.04 8.42 -12.55
CA VAL A 143 11.04 9.35 -13.09
C VAL A 143 11.63 10.74 -13.31
N ALA A 144 12.47 11.23 -12.40
CA ALA A 144 13.12 12.53 -12.50
C ALA A 144 14.16 12.63 -13.63
N SER A 145 14.63 11.49 -14.13
CA SER A 145 15.54 11.45 -15.30
C SER A 145 14.82 11.60 -16.66
N GLU A 146 13.54 11.98 -16.63
CA GLU A 146 12.70 12.27 -17.82
C GLU A 146 12.65 11.12 -18.83
N PRO A 147 12.19 9.92 -18.40
CA PRO A 147 12.04 8.78 -19.31
C PRO A 147 10.98 9.09 -20.39
N LYS A 148 11.20 8.57 -21.59
CA LYS A 148 10.36 8.87 -22.75
C LYS A 148 8.95 8.28 -22.67
N ASP A 149 8.83 7.12 -22.05
CA ASP A 149 7.59 6.36 -21.96
C ASP A 149 7.58 5.40 -20.76
N PRO A 150 6.44 4.78 -20.44
CA PRO A 150 6.34 3.80 -19.34
C PRO A 150 7.28 2.60 -19.47
N ARG A 151 7.66 2.21 -20.71
CA ARG A 151 8.54 1.05 -20.94
C ARG A 151 9.96 1.35 -20.47
N GLU A 152 10.41 2.59 -20.64
CA GLU A 152 11.74 3.01 -20.18
C GLU A 152 11.80 3.04 -18.65
N VAL A 153 10.76 3.52 -17.95
CA VAL A 153 10.67 3.42 -16.48
C VAL A 153 10.72 1.97 -16.04
N PHE A 154 9.91 1.12 -16.67
CA PHE A 154 9.87 -0.31 -16.38
C PHE A 154 11.24 -0.97 -16.55
N ALA A 155 11.91 -0.76 -17.70
CA ALA A 155 13.20 -1.36 -18.00
C ALA A 155 14.28 -0.96 -16.99
N ARG A 156 14.37 0.33 -16.64
CA ARG A 156 15.35 0.84 -15.67
C ARG A 156 15.11 0.29 -14.26
N MET A 157 13.84 0.16 -13.86
CA MET A 157 13.50 -0.43 -12.55
C MET A 157 13.77 -1.93 -12.49
N ILE A 158 13.58 -2.68 -13.59
CA ILE A 158 13.96 -4.10 -13.68
C ILE A 158 15.49 -4.25 -13.61
N GLU A 159 16.25 -3.35 -14.24
CA GLU A 159 17.70 -3.34 -14.15
C GLU A 159 18.19 -3.10 -12.71
N LEU A 160 17.56 -2.16 -11.98
CA LEU A 160 17.89 -1.88 -10.58
C LEU A 160 17.45 -2.99 -9.61
N TYR A 161 16.41 -3.73 -9.95
CA TYR A 161 15.76 -4.71 -9.08
C TYR A 161 15.38 -5.99 -9.85
N PRO A 162 16.36 -6.72 -10.41
CA PRO A 162 16.08 -7.86 -11.31
C PRO A 162 15.41 -9.04 -10.59
N ASP A 163 15.63 -9.18 -9.28
CA ASP A 163 15.18 -10.33 -8.50
C ASP A 163 13.82 -10.08 -7.78
N ARG A 164 13.23 -8.89 -7.96
CA ARG A 164 11.95 -8.61 -7.34
C ARG A 164 10.79 -9.25 -8.11
N PHE A 165 9.86 -9.83 -7.37
CA PHE A 165 8.63 -10.42 -7.91
C PHE A 165 7.59 -9.35 -8.30
N ASN A 166 6.50 -9.79 -8.95
CA ASN A 166 5.36 -8.96 -9.32
C ASN A 166 5.69 -7.79 -10.28
N PRO A 167 6.28 -8.06 -11.45
CA PRO A 167 6.55 -7.01 -12.45
C PRO A 167 5.28 -6.33 -12.98
N ALA A 168 4.10 -6.94 -12.78
CA ALA A 168 2.82 -6.34 -13.14
C ALA A 168 2.53 -5.06 -12.33
N ALA A 169 2.87 -5.03 -11.03
CA ALA A 169 2.76 -3.84 -10.20
C ALA A 169 3.67 -2.72 -10.72
N LEU A 170 4.90 -3.03 -11.10
CA LEU A 170 5.82 -2.07 -11.69
C LEU A 170 5.31 -1.52 -13.03
N LYS A 171 4.75 -2.39 -13.89
CA LYS A 171 4.16 -1.96 -15.16
C LYS A 171 3.02 -0.96 -14.95
N LEU A 172 2.12 -1.22 -14.02
CA LEU A 172 1.04 -0.29 -13.67
C LEU A 172 1.59 1.01 -13.08
N SER A 173 2.59 0.93 -12.20
CA SER A 173 3.25 2.09 -11.61
C SER A 173 3.89 2.99 -12.67
N ALA A 174 4.59 2.40 -13.63
CA ALA A 174 5.18 3.12 -14.75
C ALA A 174 4.12 3.81 -15.61
N MET A 175 3.00 3.14 -15.89
CA MET A 175 1.87 3.76 -16.62
C MET A 175 1.24 4.91 -15.82
N GLY A 176 1.13 4.79 -14.50
CA GLY A 176 0.58 5.81 -13.62
C GLY A 176 1.31 7.15 -13.71
N VAL A 177 2.63 7.14 -13.90
CA VAL A 177 3.45 8.35 -14.05
C VAL A 177 3.05 9.18 -15.28
N PHE A 178 2.68 8.53 -16.38
CA PHE A 178 2.32 9.20 -17.64
C PHE A 178 0.82 9.51 -17.77
N ASN A 179 0.00 8.97 -16.86
CA ASN A 179 -1.46 9.21 -16.86
C ASN A 179 -1.88 10.38 -15.96
N VAL A 180 -0.93 11.19 -15.48
CA VAL A 180 -1.21 12.37 -14.66
C VAL A 180 -1.77 13.46 -15.56
N SER A 181 -3.10 13.54 -15.67
CA SER A 181 -3.74 14.79 -16.10
C SER A 181 -3.48 15.85 -15.01
N GLU A 182 -3.01 17.02 -15.41
CA GLU A 182 -2.59 18.14 -14.52
C GLU A 182 -3.74 18.81 -13.74
N GLU A 183 -4.82 18.14 -13.43
CA GLU A 183 -5.86 18.69 -12.58
C GLU A 183 -5.82 18.05 -11.19
N PRO A 184 -5.65 18.88 -10.13
CA PRO A 184 -5.86 18.41 -8.79
C PRO A 184 -7.35 18.07 -8.64
N ARG A 185 -7.69 16.81 -8.56
CA ARG A 185 -9.01 16.41 -8.06
C ARG A 185 -9.05 16.82 -6.58
N VAL A 186 -9.53 18.02 -6.34
CA VAL A 186 -9.96 18.46 -5.03
C VAL A 186 -11.17 17.62 -4.66
N GLY A 187 -10.91 16.49 -4.06
CA GLY A 187 -11.90 15.68 -3.39
C GLY A 187 -12.31 16.40 -2.10
N THR A 188 -13.29 17.30 -2.20
CA THR A 188 -14.05 17.75 -1.05
C THR A 188 -14.79 16.54 -0.49
N HIS A 189 -14.20 15.87 0.47
CA HIS A 189 -14.95 15.02 1.37
C HIS A 189 -15.11 15.75 2.69
N HIS A 190 -16.21 16.47 2.80
CA HIS A 190 -16.79 16.82 4.08
C HIS A 190 -17.29 15.53 4.76
N ILE A 191 -16.73 15.26 5.94
CA ILE A 191 -17.24 14.52 7.12
C ILE A 191 -18.00 13.21 6.85
#